data_d374ab21d1fbf17c4e1a8334de071e80
#
_entry.id   d374ab21d1fbf17c4e1a8334de071e80
#
_cell.length_a   1.000
_cell.length_b   1.000
_cell.length_c   1.000
_cell.angle_alpha   90.00
_cell.angle_beta   90.00
_cell.angle_gamma   90.00
#
_symmetry.space_group_name_H-M   'P 1'
#
loop_
_entity.id
_entity.type
_entity.pdbx_description
1 polymer ?
#
loop_
_entity_poly.entity_id
_entity_poly.type
_entity_poly.pdbx_seq_one_letter_code
_entity_poly.pdbx_strand_id
1 'polypeptide(L)' 'MKGVSFHKRDELWMAHIFIEGKRRHLGCFKKQDEAIAARKAAENECTKQAA' A
#
# COMPACT_ATOMS: atom_id res chain seq x y z
N MET A 1 -2.03 -8.55 7.33
CA MET A 1 -1.39 -8.32 6.05
C MET A 1 -0.46 -7.12 6.12
N LYS A 2 0.76 -7.29 5.66
CA LYS A 2 1.73 -6.19 5.73
C LYS A 2 1.44 -5.16 4.65
N GLY A 3 1.53 -3.90 5.00
CA GLY A 3 1.36 -2.82 4.04
C GLY A 3 -0.07 -2.39 3.78
N VAL A 4 -1.03 -3.08 4.37
CA VAL A 4 -2.43 -2.73 4.22
C VAL A 4 -3.08 -2.76 5.60
N SER A 5 -3.73 -1.67 5.95
CA SER A 5 -4.42 -1.55 7.23
C SER A 5 -5.88 -1.20 7.01
N PHE A 6 -6.74 -1.78 7.81
CA PHE A 6 -8.15 -1.47 7.72
C PHE A 6 -8.54 -0.49 8.81
N HIS A 7 -9.14 0.60 8.42
CA HIS A 7 -9.64 1.60 9.35
C HIS A 7 -11.14 1.43 9.51
N LYS A 8 -11.51 0.78 10.59
CA LYS A 8 -12.90 0.47 10.86
C LYS A 8 -13.75 1.73 10.97
N ARG A 9 -13.15 2.78 11.47
CA ARG A 9 -13.85 4.05 11.67
C ARG A 9 -14.33 4.65 10.37
N ASP A 10 -13.49 4.59 9.35
CA ASP A 10 -13.80 5.16 8.04
C ASP A 10 -14.21 4.08 7.05
N GLU A 11 -14.15 2.83 7.46
CA GLU A 11 -14.42 1.69 6.58
C GLU A 11 -13.57 1.74 5.31
N LEU A 12 -12.31 2.11 5.49
CA LEU A 12 -11.38 2.24 4.38
C LEU A 12 -10.14 1.40 4.62
N TRP A 13 -9.55 0.95 3.53
CA TRP A 13 -8.29 0.24 3.57
C TRP A 13 -7.19 1.21 3.18
N MET A 14 -6.21 1.34 4.05
CA MET A 14 -5.08 2.22 3.77
C MET A 14 -3.89 1.37 3.34
N ALA A 15 -3.33 1.71 2.19
CA ALA A 15 -2.17 1.03 1.67
C ALA A 15 -0.93 1.87 1.89
N HIS A 16 0.14 1.24 2.33
CA HIS A 16 1.42 1.91 2.51
C HIS A 16 2.55 0.95 2.19
N ILE A 17 3.69 1.49 1.88
CA ILE A 17 4.86 0.69 1.56
C ILE A 17 6.08 1.29 2.23
N PHE A 18 7.01 0.43 2.62
CA PHE A 18 8.25 0.84 3.29
C PHE A 18 9.40 0.65 2.32
N ILE A 19 10.03 1.75 1.94
CA ILE A 19 11.13 1.72 0.97
C ILE A 19 12.34 2.43 1.57
N GLU A 20 13.43 1.71 1.65
CA GLU A 20 14.70 2.25 2.15
C GLU A 20 14.55 3.02 3.46
N GLY A 21 13.78 2.46 4.38
CA GLY A 21 13.56 3.08 5.67
C GLY A 21 12.55 4.22 5.67
N LYS A 22 11.94 4.49 4.54
CA LYS A 22 10.92 5.53 4.44
C LYS A 22 9.57 4.93 4.18
N ARG A 23 8.57 5.41 4.90
CA ARG A 23 7.21 4.95 4.73
C ARG A 23 6.48 5.85 3.72
N ARG A 24 5.93 5.22 2.70
CA ARG A 24 5.17 5.93 1.69
C ARG A 24 3.72 5.52 1.78
N HIS A 25 2.85 6.48 1.85
CA HIS A 25 1.41 6.24 1.90
C HIS A 25 0.87 6.23 0.48
N LEU A 26 0.26 5.11 0.10
CA LEU A 26 -0.25 4.95 -1.26
C LEU A 26 -1.64 5.52 -1.43
N GLY A 27 -2.48 5.41 -0.39
CA GLY A 27 -3.82 5.95 -0.47
C GLY A 27 -4.81 5.14 0.33
N CYS A 28 -6.06 5.59 0.27
CA CYS A 28 -7.16 4.91 0.93
C CYS A 28 -8.08 4.31 -0.13
N PHE A 29 -8.55 3.10 0.13
CA PHE A 29 -9.40 2.38 -0.80
C PHE A 29 -10.57 1.77 -0.07
N LYS A 30 -11.71 1.69 -0.72
CA LYS A 30 -12.88 1.10 -0.10
C LYS A 30 -12.83 -0.41 -0.07
N LYS A 31 -12.04 -0.99 -0.95
CA LYS A 31 -11.93 -2.44 -1.04
C LYS A 31 -10.52 -2.91 -0.75
N GLN A 32 -10.43 -4.06 -0.09
CA GLN A 32 -9.15 -4.68 0.20
C GLN A 32 -8.37 -4.98 -1.08
N ASP A 33 -9.06 -5.49 -2.08
CA ASP A 33 -8.42 -5.84 -3.34
C ASP A 33 -7.75 -4.64 -3.99
N GLU A 34 -8.41 -3.49 -3.93
CA GLU A 34 -7.83 -2.27 -4.49
C GLU A 34 -6.59 -1.85 -3.73
N ALA A 35 -6.62 -1.93 -2.41
CA ALA A 35 -5.46 -1.58 -1.60
C ALA A 35 -4.29 -2.52 -1.90
N ILE A 36 -4.58 -3.80 -2.01
CA ILE A 36 -3.55 -4.79 -2.32
C ILE A 36 -2.96 -4.54 -3.71
N ALA A 37 -3.82 -4.24 -4.67
CA ALA A 37 -3.36 -3.96 -6.03
C ALA A 37 -2.46 -2.73 -6.06
N ALA A 38 -2.83 -1.69 -5.32
CA ALA A 38 -2.01 -0.48 -5.25
C ALA A 38 -0.65 -0.78 -4.64
N ARG A 39 -0.64 -1.58 -3.57
CA ARG A 39 0.62 -1.95 -2.93
C ARG A 39 1.51 -2.77 -3.86
N LYS A 40 0.91 -3.71 -4.57
CA LYS A 40 1.66 -4.52 -5.52
C LYS A 40 2.26 -3.68 -6.64
N ALA A 41 1.50 -2.73 -7.14
CA ALA A 41 1.99 -1.84 -8.18
C ALA A 41 3.17 -1.02 -7.68
N ALA A 42 3.06 -0.50 -6.45
CA ALA A 42 4.14 0.27 -5.86
C ALA A 42 5.37 -0.58 -5.63
N GLU A 43 5.20 -1.82 -5.16
CA GLU A 43 6.30 -2.73 -4.97
C GLU A 43 7.01 -3.04 -6.29
N ASN A 44 6.22 -3.22 -7.32
CA ASN A 44 6.76 -3.53 -8.63
C ASN A 44 7.60 -2.37 -9.17
N GLU A 45 7.11 -1.16 -9.00
CA GLU A 45 7.87 0.02 -9.40
C GLU A 45 9.15 0.15 -8.60
N CYS A 46 9.06 -0.09 -7.30
CA CYS A 46 10.22 -0.02 -6.43
C CYS A 46 11.29 -1.04 -6.85
N THR A 47 10.86 -2.24 -7.20
CA THR A 47 11.78 -3.28 -7.65
C THR A 47 12.48 -2.88 -8.93
N LYS A 48 11.75 -2.26 -9.84
CA LYS A 48 12.34 -1.79 -11.09
C LYS A 48 13.39 -0.72 -10.85
N GLN A 49 13.12 0.18 -9.92
CA GLN A 49 14.07 1.24 -9.61
C GLN A 49 15.31 0.68 -8.91
N ALA A 50 15.14 -0.36 -8.14
CA ALA A 50 16.25 -0.97 -7.45
C ALA A 50 17.16 -1.73 -8.41
N ALA A 51 16.62 -2.20 -9.50
CA ALA A 51 17.41 -2.90 -10.51
C ALA A 51 18.16 -1.90 -11.37
#